data_743e18d7f08f11121a12952bda91cb56
#
_entry.id   743e18d7f08f11121a12952bda91cb56
#
_cell.length_a   1.000
_cell.length_b   1.000
_cell.length_c   1.000
_cell.angle_alpha   90.00
_cell.angle_beta   90.00
_cell.angle_gamma   90.00
#
_symmetry.space_group_name_H-M   'P 1'
#
loop_
_entity.id
_entity.type
_entity.pdbx_description
1 polymer ?
#
loop_
_entity_poly.entity_id
_entity_poly.type
_entity_poly.pdbx_seq_one_letter_code
_entity_poly.pdbx_strand_id
1 'polypeptide(L)'
;ASCLDYFNAHSRSSRAYLPKDTLVLCANNRIADSINRENVDALDAPKVEFTAAVTGMVNSGDKMAPERIVLCRGARVMSLVNSPQEGYVNGTQGTVTDASADAVTVKFDGADEKVRIERHRWEINKSEAIVEMDEEGRPVNRVKTAVVGAYTQIPLKLAYAITIHKSQGLTFDACCVHTKVFAEGQLYVGLSRVRSAAGLTVFPKIEPNRLIASREVVEFYDSLEHRMEEPVQIECPRRYE
;
A
#
# COMPACT_ATOMS: atom_id res chain seq x y z
N ALA A 1 -19.79 -13.46 22.08
CA ALA A 1 -18.37 -13.15 21.87
C ALA A 1 -18.27 -11.70 21.39
N SER A 2 -17.37 -10.92 21.95
CA SER A 2 -17.14 -9.56 21.50
C SER A 2 -16.43 -9.56 20.12
N CYS A 3 -16.48 -8.45 19.37
CA CYS A 3 -15.68 -8.30 18.14
C CYS A 3 -14.20 -8.58 18.41
N LEU A 4 -13.69 -8.19 19.57
CA LEU A 4 -12.32 -8.42 19.99
C LEU A 4 -11.99 -9.92 20.11
N ASP A 5 -12.89 -10.72 20.68
CA ASP A 5 -12.73 -12.17 20.79
C ASP A 5 -12.68 -12.82 19.40
N TYR A 6 -13.54 -12.34 18.48
CA TYR A 6 -13.55 -12.82 17.10
C TYR A 6 -12.21 -12.59 16.41
N PHE A 7 -11.69 -11.36 16.42
CA PHE A 7 -10.39 -11.08 15.83
C PHE A 7 -9.25 -11.81 16.51
N ASN A 8 -9.31 -11.94 17.83
CA ASN A 8 -8.29 -12.65 18.59
C ASN A 8 -8.30 -14.17 18.39
N ALA A 9 -9.40 -14.75 17.94
CA ALA A 9 -9.44 -16.14 17.49
C ALA A 9 -8.54 -16.40 16.27
N HIS A 10 -8.28 -15.36 15.45
CA HIS A 10 -7.37 -15.39 14.31
C HIS A 10 -5.93 -14.98 14.67
N SER A 11 -5.61 -14.84 15.95
CA SER A 11 -4.28 -14.44 16.38
C SER A 11 -3.26 -15.57 16.27
N ARG A 12 -1.98 -15.19 16.07
CA ARG A 12 -0.83 -16.10 16.17
C ARG A 12 0.08 -15.67 17.31
N SER A 13 0.68 -16.62 17.98
CA SER A 13 1.63 -16.36 19.07
C SER A 13 3.00 -15.90 18.60
N SER A 14 3.35 -16.24 17.36
CA SER A 14 4.60 -15.83 16.75
C SER A 14 4.42 -15.68 15.24
N ARG A 15 5.19 -14.77 14.64
CA ARG A 15 5.27 -14.61 13.19
C ARG A 15 5.79 -15.88 12.47
N ALA A 16 6.56 -16.70 13.15
CA ALA A 16 7.05 -17.98 12.62
C ALA A 16 5.91 -18.96 12.24
N TYR A 17 4.71 -18.75 12.75
CA TYR A 17 3.53 -19.56 12.41
C TYR A 17 2.70 -18.98 11.26
N LEU A 18 3.16 -17.88 10.64
CA LEU A 18 2.52 -17.34 9.44
C LEU A 18 2.99 -18.14 8.21
N PRO A 19 2.11 -18.37 7.22
CA PRO A 19 2.55 -18.86 5.92
C PRO A 19 3.64 -17.96 5.34
N LYS A 20 4.65 -18.55 4.69
CA LYS A 20 5.85 -17.83 4.19
C LYS A 20 5.50 -16.63 3.29
N ASP A 21 4.41 -16.71 2.55
CA ASP A 21 3.98 -15.70 1.59
C ASP A 21 2.93 -14.72 2.15
N THR A 22 2.65 -14.79 3.46
CA THR A 22 1.66 -13.90 4.08
C THR A 22 2.22 -12.48 4.20
N LEU A 23 1.57 -11.52 3.51
CA LEU A 23 1.88 -10.09 3.65
C LEU A 23 1.57 -9.62 5.07
N VAL A 24 2.53 -8.94 5.70
CA VAL A 24 2.36 -8.33 7.02
C VAL A 24 2.11 -6.83 6.89
N LEU A 25 1.00 -6.35 7.44
CA LEU A 25 0.66 -4.93 7.53
C LEU A 25 1.15 -4.36 8.86
N CYS A 26 2.06 -3.39 8.81
CA CYS A 26 2.73 -2.82 9.99
C CYS A 26 2.33 -1.36 10.22
N ALA A 27 2.44 -0.90 11.47
CA ALA A 27 2.15 0.47 11.83
C ALA A 27 3.15 1.49 11.24
N ASN A 28 4.42 1.10 11.07
CA ASN A 28 5.48 1.99 10.61
C ASN A 28 6.51 1.30 9.71
N ASN A 29 7.30 2.10 8.98
CA ASN A 29 8.32 1.62 8.05
C ASN A 29 9.40 0.80 8.76
N ARG A 30 9.84 1.18 9.96
CA ARG A 30 10.92 0.48 10.68
C ARG A 30 10.61 -1.00 10.90
N ILE A 31 9.38 -1.33 11.27
CA ILE A 31 8.94 -2.74 11.45
C ILE A 31 8.87 -3.43 10.10
N ALA A 32 8.28 -2.78 9.09
CA ALA A 32 8.17 -3.35 7.75
C ALA A 32 9.55 -3.64 7.13
N ASP A 33 10.48 -2.69 7.24
CA ASP A 33 11.84 -2.82 6.69
C ASP A 33 12.64 -3.92 7.40
N SER A 34 12.49 -4.08 8.73
CA SER A 34 13.11 -5.19 9.48
C SER A 34 12.60 -6.54 8.96
N ILE A 35 11.28 -6.69 8.84
CA ILE A 35 10.66 -7.91 8.32
C ILE A 35 11.12 -8.22 6.90
N ASN A 36 11.11 -7.22 6.03
CA ASN A 36 11.53 -7.36 4.64
C ASN A 36 12.98 -7.78 4.53
N ARG A 37 13.87 -7.14 5.28
CA ARG A 37 15.31 -7.45 5.30
C ARG A 37 15.57 -8.86 5.81
N GLU A 38 15.01 -9.21 6.98
CA GLU A 38 15.18 -10.56 7.56
C GLU A 38 14.78 -11.66 6.59
N ASN A 39 13.67 -11.49 5.83
CA ASN A 39 13.21 -12.48 4.88
C ASN A 39 14.11 -12.58 3.64
N VAL A 40 14.58 -11.44 3.09
CA VAL A 40 15.51 -11.44 1.95
C VAL A 40 16.88 -12.02 2.37
N ASP A 41 17.35 -11.67 3.56
CA ASP A 41 18.65 -12.16 4.07
C ASP A 41 18.65 -13.67 4.29
N ALA A 42 17.49 -14.23 4.65
CA ALA A 42 17.30 -15.67 4.84
C ALA A 42 17.25 -16.48 3.51
N LEU A 43 17.15 -15.81 2.35
CA LEU A 43 17.18 -16.49 1.06
C LEU A 43 18.62 -16.82 0.66
N ASP A 44 18.86 -18.09 0.35
CA ASP A 44 20.14 -18.59 -0.18
C ASP A 44 20.17 -18.41 -1.71
N ALA A 45 20.34 -17.15 -2.14
CA ALA A 45 20.44 -16.78 -3.54
C ALA A 45 21.31 -15.53 -3.72
N PRO A 46 22.00 -15.38 -4.86
CA PRO A 46 22.77 -14.18 -5.17
C PRO A 46 21.88 -12.94 -5.11
N LYS A 47 22.33 -11.94 -4.34
CA LYS A 47 21.60 -10.70 -4.13
C LYS A 47 22.05 -9.63 -5.12
N VAL A 48 21.11 -8.98 -5.78
CA VAL A 48 21.33 -7.86 -6.69
C VAL A 48 20.74 -6.61 -6.05
N GLU A 49 21.56 -5.56 -5.98
CA GLU A 49 21.14 -4.25 -5.46
C GLU A 49 20.82 -3.31 -6.61
N PHE A 50 19.64 -2.67 -6.52
CA PHE A 50 19.21 -1.64 -7.45
C PHE A 50 19.15 -0.31 -6.71
N THR A 51 19.91 0.67 -7.19
CA THR A 51 19.90 2.04 -6.70
C THR A 51 19.18 2.93 -7.71
N ALA A 52 18.33 3.82 -7.22
CA ALA A 52 17.60 4.77 -8.05
C ALA A 52 18.54 5.79 -8.69
N ALA A 53 18.23 6.19 -9.92
CA ALA A 53 18.84 7.34 -10.56
C ALA A 53 17.89 8.55 -10.48
N VAL A 54 18.45 9.70 -10.10
CA VAL A 54 17.70 10.95 -9.91
C VAL A 54 18.28 11.99 -10.86
N THR A 55 17.42 12.73 -11.57
CA THR A 55 17.79 13.85 -12.42
C THR A 55 16.91 15.05 -12.11
N GLY A 56 17.46 16.26 -12.10
CA GLY A 56 16.70 17.47 -11.77
C GLY A 56 16.27 17.56 -10.31
N MET A 57 15.14 18.22 -10.06
CA MET A 57 14.61 18.43 -8.73
C MET A 57 13.61 17.31 -8.36
N VAL A 58 13.99 16.49 -7.38
CA VAL A 58 13.16 15.38 -6.85
C VAL A 58 13.18 15.47 -5.31
N ASN A 59 12.01 15.72 -4.73
CA ASN A 59 11.85 15.73 -3.28
C ASN A 59 11.63 14.32 -2.73
N SER A 60 11.72 14.15 -1.42
CA SER A 60 11.45 12.83 -0.79
C SER A 60 10.04 12.31 -1.03
N GLY A 61 9.05 13.20 -1.17
CA GLY A 61 7.66 12.83 -1.50
C GLY A 61 7.45 12.36 -2.93
N ASP A 62 8.37 12.70 -3.84
CA ASP A 62 8.29 12.35 -5.27
C ASP A 62 8.88 10.95 -5.56
N LYS A 63 9.48 10.29 -4.56
CA LYS A 63 10.11 8.97 -4.71
C LYS A 63 9.05 7.87 -4.71
N MET A 64 8.68 7.41 -5.88
CA MET A 64 7.62 6.40 -6.09
C MET A 64 8.07 4.97 -5.74
N ALA A 65 9.37 4.70 -5.68
CA ALA A 65 9.97 3.42 -5.33
C ALA A 65 11.08 3.60 -4.28
N PRO A 66 11.52 2.52 -3.59
CA PRO A 66 12.67 2.58 -2.68
C PRO A 66 13.92 3.07 -3.39
N GLU A 67 14.69 3.95 -2.75
CA GLU A 67 15.96 4.46 -3.31
C GLU A 67 16.98 3.34 -3.51
N ARG A 68 17.01 2.40 -2.57
CA ARG A 68 17.78 1.14 -2.66
C ARG A 68 16.85 -0.04 -2.42
N ILE A 69 16.94 -1.03 -3.28
CA ILE A 69 16.24 -2.30 -3.10
C ILE A 69 17.19 -3.45 -3.42
N VAL A 70 17.24 -4.43 -2.54
CA VAL A 70 18.00 -5.67 -2.73
C VAL A 70 17.02 -6.78 -3.08
N LEU A 71 17.21 -7.39 -4.22
CA LEU A 71 16.37 -8.48 -4.73
C LEU A 71 17.21 -9.69 -5.05
N CYS A 72 16.61 -10.86 -4.92
CA CYS A 72 17.18 -12.14 -5.31
C CYS A 72 16.09 -13.12 -5.69
N ARG A 73 16.44 -14.21 -6.30
CA ARG A 73 15.49 -15.29 -6.60
C ARG A 73 14.79 -15.76 -5.33
N GLY A 74 13.46 -15.86 -5.39
CA GLY A 74 12.61 -16.23 -4.24
C GLY A 74 12.11 -15.05 -3.43
N ALA A 75 12.58 -13.81 -3.66
CA ALA A 75 12.10 -12.64 -2.96
C ALA A 75 10.65 -12.34 -3.32
N ARG A 76 9.82 -12.05 -2.29
CA ARG A 76 8.44 -11.58 -2.47
C ARG A 76 8.44 -10.09 -2.74
N VAL A 77 7.77 -9.70 -3.81
CA VAL A 77 7.72 -8.31 -4.28
C VAL A 77 6.28 -7.89 -4.62
N MET A 78 6.09 -6.59 -4.73
CA MET A 78 4.85 -5.98 -5.15
C MET A 78 5.15 -4.92 -6.20
N SER A 79 4.36 -4.88 -7.27
CA SER A 79 4.45 -3.84 -8.30
C SER A 79 4.05 -2.48 -7.76
N LEU A 80 4.71 -1.43 -8.26
CA LEU A 80 4.43 -0.01 -7.96
C LEU A 80 3.84 0.74 -9.16
N VAL A 81 3.66 0.05 -10.29
CA VAL A 81 3.10 0.59 -11.51
C VAL A 81 2.01 -0.32 -12.07
N ASN A 82 1.19 0.23 -12.96
CA ASN A 82 0.20 -0.53 -13.70
C ASN A 82 0.76 -0.93 -15.06
N SER A 83 0.65 -2.21 -15.41
CA SER A 83 0.88 -2.74 -16.75
C SER A 83 -0.18 -3.80 -17.09
N PRO A 84 -1.42 -3.35 -17.42
CA PRO A 84 -2.53 -4.27 -17.69
C PRO A 84 -2.24 -5.21 -18.88
N GLN A 85 -1.43 -4.77 -19.82
CA GLN A 85 -1.01 -5.57 -20.99
C GLN A 85 -0.14 -6.77 -20.58
N GLU A 86 0.64 -6.64 -19.50
CA GLU A 86 1.47 -7.69 -18.92
C GLU A 86 0.77 -8.41 -17.75
N GLY A 87 -0.52 -8.09 -17.50
CA GLY A 87 -1.37 -8.77 -16.54
C GLY A 87 -1.17 -8.37 -15.08
N TYR A 88 -0.57 -7.20 -14.77
CA TYR A 88 -0.43 -6.73 -13.39
C TYR A 88 -0.76 -5.24 -13.23
N VAL A 89 -1.09 -4.87 -12.01
CA VAL A 89 -1.37 -3.48 -11.59
C VAL A 89 -0.59 -3.14 -10.33
N ASN A 90 -0.57 -1.87 -9.96
CA ASN A 90 0.01 -1.44 -8.70
C ASN A 90 -0.63 -2.20 -7.52
N GLY A 91 0.20 -2.78 -6.66
CA GLY A 91 -0.23 -3.63 -5.56
C GLY A 91 -0.24 -5.12 -5.88
N THR A 92 -0.12 -5.54 -7.15
CA THR A 92 -0.03 -6.97 -7.50
C THR A 92 1.26 -7.56 -6.92
N GLN A 93 1.11 -8.65 -6.17
CA GLN A 93 2.21 -9.35 -5.55
C GLN A 93 2.78 -10.43 -6.47
N GLY A 94 4.03 -10.80 -6.27
CA GLY A 94 4.69 -11.85 -7.03
C GLY A 94 5.99 -12.29 -6.38
N THR A 95 6.61 -13.29 -7.00
CA THR A 95 7.90 -13.84 -6.56
C THR A 95 8.95 -13.62 -7.64
N VAL A 96 10.10 -13.11 -7.25
CA VAL A 96 11.26 -12.96 -8.13
C VAL A 96 11.75 -14.34 -8.54
N THR A 97 11.81 -14.59 -9.84
CA THR A 97 12.33 -15.83 -10.41
C THR A 97 13.77 -15.70 -10.89
N ASP A 98 14.17 -14.48 -11.27
CA ASP A 98 15.54 -14.14 -11.65
C ASP A 98 15.79 -12.64 -11.40
N ALA A 99 17.05 -12.26 -11.11
CA ALA A 99 17.47 -10.87 -10.95
C ALA A 99 18.85 -10.69 -11.59
N SER A 100 18.94 -9.71 -12.49
CA SER A 100 20.17 -9.28 -13.15
C SER A 100 20.43 -7.79 -12.86
N ALA A 101 21.56 -7.25 -13.28
CA ALA A 101 21.90 -5.85 -13.04
C ALA A 101 20.87 -4.84 -13.59
N ASP A 102 20.21 -5.18 -14.69
CA ASP A 102 19.34 -4.26 -15.44
C ASP A 102 17.84 -4.56 -15.28
N ALA A 103 17.49 -5.79 -14.90
CA ALA A 103 16.09 -6.22 -14.85
C ALA A 103 15.84 -7.31 -13.81
N VAL A 104 14.57 -7.45 -13.44
CA VAL A 104 14.07 -8.47 -12.55
C VAL A 104 12.95 -9.24 -13.23
N THR A 105 13.02 -10.56 -13.22
CA THR A 105 11.93 -11.39 -13.72
C THR A 105 11.05 -11.83 -12.57
N VAL A 106 9.76 -11.49 -12.65
CA VAL A 106 8.76 -11.75 -11.59
C VAL A 106 7.68 -12.67 -12.15
N LYS A 107 7.27 -13.65 -11.35
CA LYS A 107 6.02 -14.38 -11.53
C LYS A 107 5.01 -13.78 -10.59
N PHE A 108 4.04 -13.03 -11.12
CA PHE A 108 2.95 -12.46 -10.33
C PHE A 108 1.94 -13.55 -9.90
N ASP A 109 1.31 -13.34 -8.76
CA ASP A 109 0.35 -14.27 -8.21
C ASP A 109 -0.90 -14.34 -9.12
N GLY A 110 -1.31 -15.56 -9.44
CA GLY A 110 -2.42 -15.79 -10.39
C GLY A 110 -2.06 -15.64 -11.87
N ALA A 111 -0.85 -15.21 -12.22
CA ALA A 111 -0.40 -15.16 -13.61
C ALA A 111 0.24 -16.50 -14.02
N ASP A 112 0.05 -16.90 -15.28
CA ASP A 112 0.69 -18.09 -15.83
C ASP A 112 2.13 -17.81 -16.26
N GLU A 113 2.38 -16.63 -16.80
CA GLU A 113 3.66 -16.23 -17.35
C GLU A 113 4.50 -15.40 -16.37
N LYS A 114 5.81 -15.38 -16.64
CA LYS A 114 6.77 -14.53 -15.95
C LYS A 114 6.94 -13.24 -16.72
N VAL A 115 7.03 -12.13 -16.01
CA VAL A 115 7.22 -10.80 -16.59
C VAL A 115 8.60 -10.27 -16.28
N ARG A 116 9.28 -9.74 -17.28
CA ARG A 116 10.57 -9.06 -17.14
C ARG A 116 10.30 -7.59 -16.80
N ILE A 117 10.70 -7.18 -15.61
CA ILE A 117 10.53 -5.81 -15.09
C ILE A 117 11.85 -5.08 -15.25
N GLU A 118 11.82 -3.99 -16.01
CA GLU A 118 12.94 -3.07 -16.22
C GLU A 118 12.78 -1.81 -15.39
N ARG A 119 13.80 -0.93 -15.41
CA ARG A 119 13.74 0.35 -14.70
C ARG A 119 12.63 1.22 -15.30
N HIS A 120 11.78 1.75 -14.44
CA HIS A 120 10.73 2.70 -14.80
C HIS A 120 11.17 4.12 -14.46
N ARG A 121 10.86 5.05 -15.36
CA ARG A 121 11.14 6.48 -15.21
C ARG A 121 9.85 7.23 -14.85
N TRP A 122 9.81 7.80 -13.65
CA TRP A 122 8.75 8.72 -13.23
C TRP A 122 9.21 10.16 -13.49
N GLU A 123 8.45 10.91 -14.26
CA GLU A 123 8.68 12.33 -14.48
C GLU A 123 8.03 13.15 -13.36
N ILE A 124 8.80 14.07 -12.80
CA ILE A 124 8.34 14.97 -11.74
C ILE A 124 7.94 16.28 -12.39
N ASN A 125 6.64 16.54 -12.34
CA ASN A 125 6.03 17.72 -12.90
C ASN A 125 5.80 18.79 -11.83
N LYS A 126 6.12 20.04 -12.15
CA LYS A 126 5.76 21.20 -11.33
C LYS A 126 4.81 22.08 -12.12
N SER A 127 3.68 22.40 -11.49
CA SER A 127 2.70 23.29 -12.06
C SER A 127 2.84 24.68 -11.43
N GLU A 128 2.92 25.70 -12.27
CA GLU A 128 2.98 27.11 -11.85
C GLU A 128 1.81 27.87 -12.46
N ALA A 129 1.16 28.68 -11.63
CA ALA A 129 0.16 29.61 -12.13
C ALA A 129 0.87 30.77 -12.84
N ILE A 130 0.55 31.00 -14.09
CA ILE A 130 1.05 32.10 -14.89
C ILE A 130 -0.13 32.97 -15.33
N VAL A 131 0.12 34.29 -15.50
CA VAL A 131 -0.85 35.20 -16.10
C VAL A 131 -0.45 35.41 -17.56
N GLU A 132 -1.30 34.97 -18.48
CA GLU A 132 -1.14 35.22 -19.90
C GLU A 132 -2.22 36.20 -20.40
N MET A 133 -1.94 36.96 -21.44
CA MET A 133 -2.96 37.79 -22.05
C MET A 133 -3.70 36.99 -23.11
N ASP A 134 -5.04 37.07 -23.12
CA ASP A 134 -5.86 36.50 -24.17
C ASP A 134 -5.73 37.34 -25.48
N GLU A 135 -6.41 36.90 -26.56
CA GLU A 135 -6.40 37.59 -27.84
C GLU A 135 -7.01 39.01 -27.76
N GLU A 136 -7.80 39.30 -26.71
CA GLU A 136 -8.37 40.62 -26.47
C GLU A 136 -7.56 41.46 -25.45
N GLY A 137 -6.36 40.96 -25.04
CA GLY A 137 -5.46 41.68 -24.13
C GLY A 137 -5.90 41.66 -22.67
N ARG A 138 -6.76 40.72 -22.26
CA ARG A 138 -7.20 40.56 -20.87
C ARG A 138 -6.32 39.53 -20.12
N PRO A 139 -5.97 39.77 -18.87
CA PRO A 139 -5.19 38.82 -18.10
C PRO A 139 -6.01 37.57 -17.77
N VAL A 140 -5.49 36.40 -18.17
CA VAL A 140 -6.08 35.08 -17.88
C VAL A 140 -5.10 34.25 -17.09
N ASN A 141 -5.55 33.69 -15.96
CA ASN A 141 -4.74 32.76 -15.18
C ASN A 141 -4.68 31.41 -15.89
N ARG A 142 -3.48 30.97 -16.23
CA ARG A 142 -3.21 29.64 -16.78
C ARG A 142 -2.28 28.85 -15.88
N VAL A 143 -2.37 27.53 -15.94
CA VAL A 143 -1.44 26.62 -15.26
C VAL A 143 -0.48 26.07 -16.31
N LYS A 144 0.81 26.39 -16.13
CA LYS A 144 1.88 25.80 -16.94
C LYS A 144 2.55 24.69 -16.17
N THR A 145 2.58 23.49 -16.75
CA THR A 145 3.24 22.33 -16.17
C THR A 145 4.54 22.06 -16.91
N ALA A 146 5.62 21.91 -16.16
CA ALA A 146 6.94 21.60 -16.71
C ALA A 146 7.55 20.41 -15.95
N VAL A 147 8.26 19.54 -16.68
CA VAL A 147 9.07 18.47 -16.08
C VAL A 147 10.29 19.11 -15.41
N VAL A 148 10.40 19.02 -14.11
CA VAL A 148 11.49 19.60 -13.31
C VAL A 148 12.51 18.56 -12.87
N GLY A 149 12.18 17.28 -12.96
CA GLY A 149 13.07 16.19 -12.58
C GLY A 149 12.52 14.84 -13.03
N ALA A 150 13.31 13.80 -12.79
CA ALA A 150 12.86 12.43 -12.97
C ALA A 150 13.51 11.49 -11.95
N TYR A 151 12.75 10.47 -11.58
CA TYR A 151 13.17 9.39 -10.68
C TYR A 151 13.10 8.07 -11.45
N THR A 152 14.21 7.33 -11.51
CA THR A 152 14.29 6.09 -12.28
C THR A 152 14.73 4.94 -11.37
N GLN A 153 13.90 3.91 -11.25
CA GLN A 153 14.18 2.73 -10.42
C GLN A 153 13.41 1.52 -10.95
N ILE A 154 13.78 0.32 -10.49
CA ILE A 154 12.93 -0.88 -10.65
C ILE A 154 11.60 -0.61 -9.92
N PRO A 155 10.44 -0.73 -10.62
CA PRO A 155 9.13 -0.37 -10.06
C PRO A 155 8.57 -1.46 -9.13
N LEU A 156 9.40 -1.94 -8.21
CA LEU A 156 9.08 -2.98 -7.26
C LEU A 156 9.41 -2.53 -5.83
N LYS A 157 8.71 -3.08 -4.86
CA LYS A 157 9.07 -3.06 -3.43
C LYS A 157 8.97 -4.47 -2.86
N LEU A 158 9.71 -4.73 -1.78
CA LEU A 158 9.56 -5.97 -1.03
C LEU A 158 8.15 -6.07 -0.45
N ALA A 159 7.58 -7.26 -0.45
CA ALA A 159 6.20 -7.53 -0.08
C ALA A 159 6.03 -8.61 1.00
N TYR A 160 7.02 -8.78 1.87
CA TYR A 160 6.83 -9.52 3.12
C TYR A 160 6.11 -8.66 4.16
N ALA A 161 6.42 -7.36 4.19
CA ALA A 161 5.71 -6.39 5.01
C ALA A 161 5.62 -5.02 4.35
N ILE A 162 4.48 -4.34 4.55
CA ILE A 162 4.26 -2.94 4.16
C ILE A 162 3.58 -2.19 5.31
N THR A 163 3.60 -0.87 5.27
CA THR A 163 2.85 -0.10 6.26
C THR A 163 1.35 -0.11 5.94
N ILE A 164 0.53 -0.03 6.99
CA ILE A 164 -0.93 0.10 6.88
C ILE A 164 -1.29 1.30 6.00
N HIS A 165 -0.58 2.43 6.11
CA HIS A 165 -0.81 3.59 5.21
C HIS A 165 -0.60 3.25 3.74
N LYS A 166 0.46 2.51 3.41
CA LYS A 166 0.75 2.10 2.02
C LYS A 166 -0.19 1.01 1.51
N SER A 167 -0.99 0.40 2.37
CA SER A 167 -2.03 -0.56 2.00
C SER A 167 -3.39 0.09 1.77
N GLN A 168 -3.55 1.39 2.01
CA GLN A 168 -4.79 2.10 1.73
C GLN A 168 -5.13 2.01 0.24
N GLY A 169 -6.39 1.74 -0.08
CA GLY A 169 -6.85 1.49 -1.45
C GLY A 169 -6.53 0.10 -2.01
N LEU A 170 -5.70 -0.69 -1.32
CA LEU A 170 -5.42 -2.08 -1.71
C LEU A 170 -6.34 -3.05 -0.96
N THR A 171 -6.61 -4.20 -1.57
CA THR A 171 -7.37 -5.30 -0.97
C THR A 171 -6.62 -6.60 -1.20
N PHE A 172 -6.52 -7.43 -0.16
CA PHE A 172 -5.77 -8.68 -0.19
C PHE A 172 -6.70 -9.86 0.09
N ASP A 173 -6.41 -11.01 -0.49
CA ASP A 173 -7.11 -12.25 -0.18
C ASP A 173 -6.71 -12.75 1.22
N ALA A 174 -5.43 -12.57 1.58
CA ALA A 174 -4.92 -12.87 2.92
C ALA A 174 -3.84 -11.87 3.35
N CYS A 175 -3.86 -11.47 4.62
CA CYS A 175 -2.77 -10.71 5.23
C CYS A 175 -2.72 -10.92 6.74
N CYS A 176 -1.57 -10.58 7.34
CA CYS A 176 -1.39 -10.51 8.78
C CYS A 176 -1.30 -9.05 9.21
N VAL A 177 -2.13 -8.62 10.15
CA VAL A 177 -2.05 -7.28 10.73
C VAL A 177 -1.23 -7.30 12.00
N HIS A 178 -0.14 -6.53 12.00
CA HIS A 178 0.67 -6.30 13.19
C HIS A 178 -0.05 -5.28 14.09
N THR A 179 -0.53 -5.75 15.24
CA THR A 179 -1.50 -5.02 16.09
C THR A 179 -0.90 -3.93 16.97
N LYS A 180 0.44 -3.78 17.01
CA LYS A 180 1.09 -2.68 17.74
C LYS A 180 1.01 -1.40 16.91
N VAL A 181 -0.17 -0.79 16.91
CA VAL A 181 -0.48 0.50 16.26
C VAL A 181 -0.31 1.65 17.25
N PHE A 182 -0.23 2.89 16.74
CA PHE A 182 -0.02 4.10 17.55
C PHE A 182 -0.89 5.29 17.12
N ALA A 183 -1.66 5.15 16.03
CA ALA A 183 -2.53 6.20 15.53
C ALA A 183 -4.00 5.75 15.55
N GLU A 184 -4.88 6.73 15.68
CA GLU A 184 -6.32 6.54 15.65
C GLU A 184 -6.77 5.91 14.33
N GLY A 185 -7.70 4.96 14.40
CA GLY A 185 -8.22 4.24 13.23
C GLY A 185 -7.22 3.35 12.50
N GLN A 186 -5.93 3.39 12.82
CA GLN A 186 -4.90 2.65 12.10
C GLN A 186 -5.14 1.14 12.13
N LEU A 187 -5.55 0.59 13.27
CA LEU A 187 -5.89 -0.83 13.40
C LEU A 187 -7.07 -1.19 12.51
N TYR A 188 -8.13 -0.37 12.53
CA TYR A 188 -9.32 -0.55 11.68
C TYR A 188 -8.94 -0.59 10.19
N VAL A 189 -8.13 0.35 9.73
CA VAL A 189 -7.63 0.38 8.35
C VAL A 189 -6.89 -0.91 8.01
N GLY A 190 -6.03 -1.41 8.89
CA GLY A 190 -5.32 -2.67 8.69
C GLY A 190 -6.26 -3.87 8.59
N LEU A 191 -7.19 -4.01 9.55
CA LEU A 191 -8.15 -5.12 9.59
C LEU A 191 -9.09 -5.14 8.40
N SER A 192 -9.44 -3.96 7.84
CA SER A 192 -10.31 -3.84 6.68
C SER A 192 -9.62 -4.10 5.32
N ARG A 193 -8.35 -4.49 5.29
CA ARG A 193 -7.61 -4.74 4.02
C ARG A 193 -7.85 -6.12 3.42
N VAL A 194 -8.53 -7.02 4.09
CA VAL A 194 -8.85 -8.35 3.56
C VAL A 194 -10.25 -8.42 2.97
N ARG A 195 -10.42 -9.24 1.94
CA ARG A 195 -11.74 -9.50 1.31
C ARG A 195 -12.69 -10.24 2.24
N SER A 196 -12.15 -11.11 3.09
CA SER A 196 -12.92 -11.90 4.02
C SER A 196 -12.15 -12.13 5.32
N ALA A 197 -12.88 -12.36 6.39
CA ALA A 197 -12.30 -12.64 7.69
C ALA A 197 -11.43 -13.92 7.72
N ALA A 198 -11.70 -14.87 6.83
CA ALA A 198 -10.90 -16.10 6.71
C ALA A 198 -9.45 -15.83 6.27
N GLY A 199 -9.22 -14.75 5.51
CA GLY A 199 -7.88 -14.32 5.09
C GLY A 199 -7.15 -13.47 6.13
N LEU A 200 -7.80 -13.10 7.24
CA LEU A 200 -7.21 -12.26 8.26
C LEU A 200 -6.44 -13.08 9.30
N THR A 201 -5.23 -12.64 9.58
CA THR A 201 -4.46 -13.07 10.74
C THR A 201 -4.02 -11.83 11.51
N VAL A 202 -3.96 -11.88 12.83
CA VAL A 202 -3.44 -10.80 13.67
C VAL A 202 -2.24 -11.25 14.49
N PHE A 203 -1.26 -10.36 14.67
CA PHE A 203 -0.06 -10.60 15.46
C PHE A 203 0.51 -9.29 16.03
N PRO A 204 0.82 -9.25 17.31
CA PRO A 204 0.34 -10.12 18.39
C PRO A 204 -1.18 -10.03 18.58
N LYS A 205 -1.70 -10.72 19.60
CA LYS A 205 -3.12 -10.59 20.01
C LYS A 205 -3.48 -9.12 20.26
N ILE A 206 -4.67 -8.73 19.83
CA ILE A 206 -5.17 -7.36 20.04
C ILE A 206 -5.48 -7.17 21.53
N GLU A 207 -4.83 -6.19 22.14
CA GLU A 207 -5.12 -5.73 23.48
C GLU A 207 -6.12 -4.56 23.43
N PRO A 208 -7.06 -4.45 24.40
CA PRO A 208 -8.07 -3.39 24.41
C PRO A 208 -7.49 -1.97 24.31
N ASN A 209 -6.33 -1.72 24.93
CA ASN A 209 -5.61 -0.45 24.89
C ASN A 209 -5.01 -0.09 23.51
N ARG A 210 -5.07 -1.01 22.54
CA ARG A 210 -4.66 -0.79 21.15
C ARG A 210 -5.83 -0.38 20.23
N LEU A 211 -7.04 -0.36 20.76
CA LEU A 211 -8.21 0.14 20.06
C LEU A 211 -8.26 1.67 20.19
N ILE A 212 -7.40 2.33 19.42
CA ILE A 212 -7.27 3.80 19.46
C ILE A 212 -8.29 4.38 18.47
N ALA A 213 -9.32 5.05 19.01
CA ALA A 213 -10.34 5.75 18.24
C ALA A 213 -10.30 7.25 18.55
N SER A 214 -10.62 8.10 17.58
CA SER A 214 -10.80 9.52 17.82
C SER A 214 -12.04 9.74 18.70
N ARG A 215 -11.92 10.60 19.69
CA ARG A 215 -13.04 10.99 20.55
C ARG A 215 -14.17 11.61 19.73
N GLU A 216 -13.83 12.46 18.77
CA GLU A 216 -14.79 13.11 17.88
C GLU A 216 -15.59 12.08 17.06
N VAL A 217 -14.94 11.03 16.57
CA VAL A 217 -15.58 9.95 15.83
C VAL A 217 -16.52 9.15 16.74
N VAL A 218 -16.09 8.83 17.95
CA VAL A 218 -16.95 8.12 18.93
C VAL A 218 -18.19 8.97 19.25
N GLU A 219 -18.01 10.25 19.61
CA GLU A 219 -19.11 11.17 19.90
C GLU A 219 -20.07 11.32 18.70
N PHE A 220 -19.54 11.32 17.47
CA PHE A 220 -20.37 11.36 16.27
C PHE A 220 -21.23 10.11 16.13
N TYR A 221 -20.66 8.91 16.30
CA TYR A 221 -21.42 7.65 16.21
C TYR A 221 -22.47 7.55 17.33
N ASP A 222 -22.11 7.90 18.55
CA ASP A 222 -23.07 7.95 19.67
C ASP A 222 -24.24 8.87 19.35
N SER A 223 -23.98 10.01 18.69
CA SER A 223 -25.04 10.94 18.25
C SER A 223 -25.95 10.37 17.17
N LEU A 224 -25.43 9.45 16.34
CA LEU A 224 -26.24 8.78 15.31
C LEU A 224 -27.14 7.69 15.89
N GLU A 225 -26.69 6.93 16.87
CA GLU A 225 -27.50 5.92 17.55
C GLU A 225 -28.73 6.55 18.19
N HIS A 226 -28.58 7.71 18.83
CA HIS A 226 -29.72 8.47 19.37
C HIS A 226 -30.70 9.01 18.31
N ARG A 227 -30.24 9.20 17.05
CA ARG A 227 -31.11 9.62 15.94
C ARG A 227 -31.84 8.47 15.27
N MET A 228 -31.35 7.24 15.37
CA MET A 228 -31.98 6.05 14.75
C MET A 228 -33.20 5.55 15.54
N GLU A 229 -33.49 6.11 16.73
CA GLU A 229 -34.72 5.86 17.47
C GLU A 229 -35.94 6.57 16.85
N GLU A 230 -35.74 7.55 15.97
CA GLU A 230 -36.81 8.16 15.18
C GLU A 230 -36.87 7.51 13.79
N PRO A 231 -38.01 6.91 13.37
CA PRO A 231 -38.12 6.30 12.05
C PRO A 231 -37.98 7.37 10.96
N VAL A 232 -36.87 7.38 10.26
CA VAL A 232 -36.68 8.23 9.08
C VAL A 232 -37.59 7.72 7.97
N GLN A 233 -38.67 8.44 7.66
CA GLN A 233 -39.45 8.20 6.45
C GLN A 233 -38.60 8.61 5.25
N ILE A 234 -37.98 7.65 4.58
CA ILE A 234 -37.29 7.87 3.30
C ILE A 234 -38.39 7.92 2.23
N GLU A 235 -38.81 9.12 1.81
CA GLU A 235 -39.59 9.29 0.60
C GLU A 235 -38.70 8.92 -0.61
N CYS A 236 -39.02 7.78 -1.21
CA CYS A 236 -38.36 7.36 -2.44
C CYS A 236 -38.75 8.34 -3.57
N PRO A 237 -37.82 9.05 -4.22
CA PRO A 237 -38.18 9.94 -5.32
C PRO A 237 -38.83 9.11 -6.43
N ARG A 238 -40.01 9.53 -6.90
CA ARG A 238 -40.74 8.90 -8.00
C ARG A 238 -39.82 8.82 -9.21
N ARG A 239 -39.70 7.62 -9.78
CA ARG A 239 -39.09 7.43 -11.09
C ARG A 239 -39.88 8.28 -12.09
N TYR A 240 -39.15 9.15 -12.79
CA TYR A 240 -39.70 9.76 -14.00
C TYR A 240 -39.80 8.68 -15.07
N GLU A 241 -41.02 8.46 -15.57
CA GLU A 241 -41.30 7.69 -16.78
C GLU A 241 -40.82 8.43 -18.02
#